data_cd6e8d236973d97258426e737056d60d
#
_entry.id   cd6e8d236973d97258426e737056d60d
#
_cell.length_a   1.000
_cell.length_b   1.000
_cell.length_c   1.000
_cell.angle_alpha   90.00
_cell.angle_beta   90.00
_cell.angle_gamma   90.00
#
_symmetry.space_group_name_H-M   'P 1'
#
loop_
_entity.id
_entity.type
_entity.pdbx_description
1 polymer ?
#
loop_
_entity_poly.entity_id
_entity_poly.type
_entity_poly.pdbx_seq_one_letter_code
_entity_poly.pdbx_strand_id
1 'polypeptide(L)' 'MSIKDVKMKHEEKLMRLPNVTGVGIGEKGGKEVIKVFVTHKVPESSLQPDEIIPKSLEGHEVDVEEIGTVTAQS' A
#
# COMPACT_ATOMS: atom_id res chain seq x y z
N MET A 1 16.80 -7.46 5.05
CA MET A 1 16.45 -6.04 5.24
C MET A 1 15.35 -5.88 6.24
N SER A 2 15.39 -4.81 7.03
CA SER A 2 14.30 -4.52 7.93
C SER A 2 13.09 -4.03 7.14
N ILE A 3 11.91 -4.15 7.73
CA ILE A 3 10.69 -3.69 7.07
C ILE A 3 10.74 -2.18 6.77
N LYS A 4 11.41 -1.44 7.64
CA LYS A 4 11.59 0.00 7.43
C LYS A 4 12.42 0.28 6.18
N ASP A 5 13.49 -0.49 5.99
CA ASP A 5 14.33 -0.34 4.80
C ASP A 5 13.57 -0.71 3.53
N VAL A 6 12.78 -1.77 3.60
CA VAL A 6 11.97 -2.20 2.46
C VAL A 6 10.92 -1.14 2.13
N LYS A 7 10.26 -0.60 3.15
CA LYS A 7 9.29 0.46 2.96
C LYS A 7 9.93 1.67 2.29
N MET A 8 11.08 2.12 2.79
CA MET A 8 11.76 3.28 2.21
C MET A 8 12.21 3.03 0.78
N LYS A 9 12.67 1.83 0.50
CA LYS A 9 13.14 1.47 -0.83
C LYS A 9 12.03 1.48 -1.87
N HIS A 10 10.84 1.06 -1.48
CA HIS A 10 9.71 0.93 -2.40
C HIS A 10 8.68 2.05 -2.31
N GLU A 11 8.82 2.92 -1.33
CA GLU A 11 7.82 3.96 -1.07
C GLU A 11 7.57 4.85 -2.28
N GLU A 12 8.63 5.34 -2.90
CA GLU A 12 8.51 6.23 -4.04
C GLU A 12 7.75 5.56 -5.19
N LYS A 13 8.11 4.30 -5.45
CA LYS A 13 7.45 3.55 -6.52
C LYS A 13 5.98 3.32 -6.20
N LEU A 14 5.67 2.98 -4.95
CA LEU A 14 4.28 2.75 -4.55
C LEU A 14 3.48 4.03 -4.62
N MET A 15 4.07 5.16 -4.24
CA MET A 15 3.37 6.44 -4.28
C MET A 15 3.02 6.90 -5.68
N ARG A 16 3.66 6.33 -6.70
CA ARG A 16 3.35 6.64 -8.09
C ARG A 16 2.16 5.85 -8.63
N LEU A 17 1.71 4.84 -7.88
CA LEU A 17 0.58 4.03 -8.32
C LEU A 17 -0.74 4.80 -8.18
N PRO A 18 -1.72 4.51 -9.06
CA PRO A 18 -3.01 5.19 -9.00
C PRO A 18 -3.68 4.98 -7.64
N ASN A 19 -4.30 6.03 -7.14
CA ASN A 19 -5.07 6.02 -5.90
C ASN A 19 -4.27 5.82 -4.62
N VAL A 20 -2.94 5.67 -4.70
CA VAL A 20 -2.12 5.54 -3.50
C VAL A 20 -1.89 6.92 -2.90
N THR A 21 -2.26 7.09 -1.63
CA THR A 21 -2.14 8.35 -0.93
C THR A 21 -1.05 8.33 0.14
N GLY A 22 -0.62 7.15 0.55
CA GLY A 22 0.44 7.05 1.55
C GLY A 22 0.94 5.63 1.69
N VAL A 23 2.11 5.51 2.29
CA VAL A 23 2.75 4.23 2.59
C VAL A 23 3.28 4.32 4.02
N GLY A 24 3.02 3.30 4.81
CA GLY A 24 3.47 3.27 6.19
C GLY A 24 3.78 1.86 6.64
N ILE A 25 4.01 1.72 7.92
CA ILE A 25 4.23 0.42 8.55
C ILE A 25 3.11 0.21 9.55
N GLY A 26 2.47 -0.95 9.48
CA GLY A 26 1.43 -1.32 10.41
C GLY A 26 1.67 -2.70 10.97
N GLU A 27 0.67 -3.21 11.66
CA GLU A 27 0.74 -4.54 12.26
C GLU A 27 -0.55 -5.30 11.92
N LYS A 28 -0.39 -6.55 11.57
CA LYS A 28 -1.52 -7.41 11.24
C LYS A 28 -1.24 -8.79 11.80
N GLY A 29 -2.11 -9.25 12.70
CA GLY A 29 -1.94 -10.56 13.30
C GLY A 29 -0.63 -10.74 14.05
N GLY A 30 -0.13 -9.69 14.69
CA GLY A 30 1.11 -9.75 15.42
C GLY A 30 2.37 -9.60 14.58
N LYS A 31 2.22 -9.36 13.29
CA LYS A 31 3.34 -9.18 12.37
C LYS A 31 3.35 -7.78 11.80
N GLU A 32 4.53 -7.23 11.63
CA GLU A 32 4.66 -5.95 10.95
C GLU A 32 4.41 -6.14 9.46
N VAL A 33 3.64 -5.23 8.88
CA VAL A 33 3.32 -5.24 7.45
C VAL A 33 3.55 -3.85 6.88
N ILE A 34 3.75 -3.80 5.56
CA ILE A 34 3.82 -2.51 4.87
C ILE A 34 2.39 -2.12 4.52
N LYS A 35 1.95 -1.00 5.04
CA LYS A 35 0.61 -0.48 4.77
C LYS A 35 0.65 0.43 3.56
N VAL A 36 -0.23 0.19 2.61
CA VAL A 36 -0.41 1.07 1.46
C VAL A 36 -1.82 1.64 1.56
N PHE A 37 -1.92 2.95 1.69
CA PHE A 37 -3.21 3.62 1.84
C PHE A 37 -3.68 4.10 0.48
N VAL A 38 -4.91 3.76 0.14
CA VAL A 38 -5.49 4.12 -1.16
C VAL A 38 -6.83 4.82 -0.96
N THR A 39 -7.22 5.63 -1.94
CA THR A 39 -8.52 6.29 -1.90
C THR A 39 -9.65 5.30 -2.13
N HIS A 40 -9.45 4.36 -3.05
CA HIS A 40 -10.34 3.21 -3.18
C HIS A 40 -9.58 2.03 -3.75
N LYS A 41 -10.06 0.85 -3.39
CA LYS A 41 -9.52 -0.38 -3.94
C LYS A 41 -10.10 -0.58 -5.32
N VAL A 42 -9.23 -0.69 -6.31
CA VAL A 42 -9.63 -0.94 -7.69
C VAL A 42 -9.39 -2.41 -7.98
N PRO A 43 -10.35 -3.11 -8.61
CA PRO A 43 -10.14 -4.52 -8.97
C PRO A 43 -8.92 -4.68 -9.86
N GLU A 44 -8.13 -5.73 -9.61
CA GLU A 44 -6.92 -5.98 -10.39
C GLU A 44 -7.21 -6.08 -11.88
N SER A 45 -8.38 -6.57 -12.25
CA SER A 45 -8.78 -6.67 -13.65
C SER A 45 -8.89 -5.32 -14.34
N SER A 46 -9.02 -4.25 -13.56
CA SER A 46 -9.10 -2.88 -14.09
C SER A 46 -7.75 -2.19 -14.11
N LEU A 47 -6.70 -2.85 -13.64
CA LEU A 47 -5.37 -2.28 -13.54
C LEU A 47 -4.43 -2.93 -14.54
N GLN A 48 -3.48 -2.15 -15.02
CA GLN A 48 -2.39 -2.71 -15.81
C GLN A 48 -1.40 -3.38 -14.85
N PRO A 49 -0.61 -4.35 -15.32
CA PRO A 49 0.30 -5.08 -14.44
C PRO A 49 1.22 -4.19 -13.61
N ASP A 50 1.64 -3.06 -14.15
CA ASP A 50 2.52 -2.13 -13.45
C ASP A 50 1.78 -1.22 -12.45
N GLU A 51 0.46 -1.30 -12.43
CA GLU A 51 -0.37 -0.53 -11.50
C GLU A 51 -0.84 -1.35 -10.30
N ILE A 52 -0.61 -2.65 -10.34
CA ILE A 52 -1.06 -3.54 -9.27
C ILE A 52 -0.10 -3.45 -8.09
N ILE A 53 -0.66 -3.23 -6.91
CA ILE A 53 0.13 -3.20 -5.68
C ILE A 53 0.55 -4.63 -5.35
N PRO A 54 1.84 -4.91 -5.18
CA PRO A 54 2.28 -6.26 -4.88
C PRO A 54 1.78 -6.70 -3.50
N LYS A 55 1.54 -7.98 -3.35
CA LYS A 55 1.06 -8.54 -2.09
C LYS A 55 2.18 -8.72 -1.06
N SER A 56 3.41 -8.69 -1.51
CA SER A 56 4.56 -8.77 -0.63
C SER A 56 5.74 -8.07 -1.27
N LEU A 57 6.64 -7.56 -0.44
CA LEU A 57 7.87 -6.90 -0.88
C LEU A 57 9.01 -7.48 -0.05
N GLU A 58 9.93 -8.14 -0.72
CA GLU A 58 11.14 -8.71 -0.08
C GLU A 58 10.84 -9.50 1.18
N GLY A 59 9.78 -10.32 1.13
CA GLY A 59 9.40 -11.18 2.24
C GLY A 59 8.48 -10.54 3.28
N HIS A 60 8.15 -9.27 3.11
CA HIS A 60 7.23 -8.58 4.02
C HIS A 60 5.86 -8.46 3.37
N GLU A 61 4.83 -8.75 4.14
CA GLU A 61 3.46 -8.66 3.64
C GLU A 61 3.07 -7.21 3.40
N VAL A 62 2.33 -6.97 2.33
CA VAL A 62 1.78 -5.65 2.01
C VAL A 62 0.27 -5.71 2.26
N ASP A 63 -0.21 -4.78 3.07
CA ASP A 63 -1.62 -4.68 3.38
C ASP A 63 -2.15 -3.37 2.79
N VAL A 64 -3.13 -3.50 1.89
CA VAL A 64 -3.74 -2.34 1.25
C VAL A 64 -4.96 -1.93 2.06
N GLU A 65 -4.98 -0.69 2.49
CA GLU A 65 -6.10 -0.18 3.28
C GLU A 65 -6.77 0.96 2.56
N GLU A 66 -8.08 0.84 2.36
CA GLU A 66 -8.85 1.89 1.75
C GLU A 66 -9.25 2.90 2.81
N ILE A 67 -8.79 4.13 2.62
CA ILE A 67 -9.15 5.21 3.55
C ILE A 67 -10.18 6.16 2.98
N GLY A 68 -10.48 6.00 1.69
CA GLY A 68 -11.44 6.84 1.02
C GLY A 68 -11.00 8.28 0.89
N THR A 69 -11.89 9.11 0.40
CA THR A 69 -11.68 10.55 0.34
C THR A 69 -12.22 11.17 1.62
N VAL A 70 -11.38 11.87 2.33
CA VAL A 70 -11.82 12.54 3.55
C VAL A 70 -12.60 13.78 3.17
N THR A 71 -13.85 13.82 3.59
CA THR A 71 -14.69 14.98 3.35
C THR A 71 -15.30 15.44 4.67
N ALA A 72 -15.69 16.70 4.69
CA ALA A 72 -16.20 17.29 5.93
C ALA A 72 -17.49 16.66 6.43
N GLN A 73 -18.30 16.14 5.54
CA GLN A 73 -19.59 15.56 5.92
C GLN A 73 -19.54 14.05 6.10
N SER A 74 -18.44 13.47 5.92
CA SER A 74 -18.35 12.03 6.09
C SER A 74 -18.25 11.62 7.54
#